data_3013224dd36c171230a12170d3939f9e
#
_entry.id   3013224dd36c171230a12170d3939f9e
#
_cell.length_a   1.000
_cell.length_b   1.000
_cell.length_c   1.000
_cell.angle_alpha   90.00
_cell.angle_beta   90.00
_cell.angle_gamma   90.00
#
_symmetry.space_group_name_H-M   'P 1'
#
loop_
_entity.id
_entity.type
_entity.pdbx_description
1 polymer ?
#
loop_
_entity_poly.entity_id
_entity_poly.type
_entity_poly.pdbx_seq_one_letter_code
_entity_poly.pdbx_strand_id
1 'polypeptide(L)'
;MDHSIVLKSYGKINLGLDVLRRREDGYHEVRMIMQTVGLYDVLTMKKRKDDKIEMTCNLSFLPTDERNLVYKAVKLIKDKYHIKDGVEINLSKRIPVAAGMAGGSSNCAAALKGMNQLFDLGLSIDELCEIGVTLGADVPYCIWGGTALSEGIGEKLSRVDAMPDCYILIAKPGISVSTAFVYKNLDLPALSKHPDIDGMLECLKEKDLTGICNRLENVLETVTIKEYPIIEKVKKHLCLLYTSPSP
;
A
#
# COMPACT_ATOMS: atom_id res chain seq x y z
N MET A 1 -10.27 -32.85 -3.38
CA MET A 1 -9.43 -32.27 -2.31
C MET A 1 -9.81 -30.82 -2.12
N ASP A 2 -10.05 -30.41 -0.87
CA ASP A 2 -10.36 -29.01 -0.57
C ASP A 2 -9.11 -28.13 -0.79
N HIS A 3 -8.99 -27.54 -1.96
CA HIS A 3 -7.88 -26.62 -2.26
C HIS A 3 -8.17 -25.27 -1.60
N SER A 4 -7.53 -25.00 -0.47
CA SER A 4 -7.47 -23.69 0.15
C SER A 4 -6.06 -23.13 0.07
N ILE A 5 -5.94 -21.83 -0.11
CA ILE A 5 -4.67 -21.12 -0.09
C ILE A 5 -4.69 -20.03 0.97
N VAL A 6 -3.54 -19.76 1.53
CA VAL A 6 -3.35 -18.71 2.54
C VAL A 6 -2.27 -17.76 2.06
N LEU A 7 -2.59 -16.47 1.99
CA LEU A 7 -1.70 -15.43 1.49
C LEU A 7 -1.48 -14.36 2.57
N LYS A 8 -0.24 -13.91 2.69
CA LYS A 8 0.11 -12.73 3.48
C LYS A 8 0.03 -11.50 2.58
N SER A 9 -0.65 -10.48 3.07
CA SER A 9 -0.91 -9.23 2.37
C SER A 9 -0.23 -8.11 3.16
N TYR A 10 1.01 -7.78 2.77
CA TYR A 10 1.88 -6.88 3.51
C TYR A 10 1.51 -5.42 3.32
N GLY A 11 1.62 -4.63 4.38
CA GLY A 11 1.52 -3.18 4.31
C GLY A 11 2.74 -2.54 3.68
N LYS A 12 2.60 -1.26 3.30
CA LYS A 12 3.71 -0.43 2.82
C LYS A 12 3.80 0.87 3.59
N ILE A 13 4.96 1.48 3.54
CA ILE A 13 5.20 2.87 3.90
C ILE A 13 5.83 3.60 2.71
N ASN A 14 5.85 4.93 2.75
CA ASN A 14 6.65 5.74 1.85
C ASN A 14 7.88 6.24 2.62
N LEU A 15 9.07 5.94 2.13
CA LEU A 15 10.32 6.48 2.69
C LEU A 15 10.48 7.95 2.30
N GLY A 16 10.15 8.28 1.07
CA GLY A 16 10.03 9.65 0.57
C GLY A 16 8.79 9.75 -0.32
N LEU A 17 8.05 10.87 -0.24
CA LEU A 17 6.95 11.15 -1.15
C LEU A 17 6.98 12.61 -1.55
N ASP A 18 7.20 12.84 -2.84
CA ASP A 18 7.10 14.14 -3.48
C ASP A 18 5.90 14.21 -4.42
N VAL A 19 5.35 15.40 -4.56
CA VAL A 19 4.30 15.71 -5.54
C VAL A 19 4.84 16.80 -6.47
N LEU A 20 5.08 16.41 -7.72
CA LEU A 20 5.79 17.24 -8.67
C LEU A 20 4.89 18.29 -9.32
N ARG A 21 3.67 17.90 -9.68
CA ARG A 21 2.67 18.78 -10.30
C ARG A 21 1.27 18.19 -10.27
N ARG A 22 0.28 19.05 -10.49
CA ARG A 22 -1.08 18.61 -10.81
C ARG A 22 -1.18 18.35 -12.31
N ARG A 23 -1.81 17.25 -12.68
CA ARG A 23 -2.04 16.83 -14.06
C ARG A 23 -3.38 17.35 -14.57
N GLU A 24 -3.55 17.38 -15.89
CA GLU A 24 -4.80 17.80 -16.56
C GLU A 24 -5.97 16.82 -16.28
N ASP A 25 -5.65 15.55 -16.02
CA ASP A 25 -6.64 14.50 -15.67
C ASP A 25 -7.15 14.61 -14.21
N GLY A 26 -6.66 15.62 -13.47
CA GLY A 26 -7.03 15.88 -12.08
C GLY A 26 -6.24 15.10 -11.04
N TYR A 27 -5.39 14.15 -11.45
CA TYR A 27 -4.43 13.48 -10.58
C TYR A 27 -3.19 14.35 -10.35
N HIS A 28 -2.31 13.87 -9.48
CA HIS A 28 -1.01 14.48 -9.22
C HIS A 28 0.10 13.57 -9.72
N GLU A 29 1.10 14.16 -10.34
CA GLU A 29 2.33 13.46 -10.66
C GLU A 29 3.19 13.37 -9.41
N VAL A 30 3.53 12.17 -9.01
CA VAL A 30 4.28 11.89 -7.78
C VAL A 30 5.60 11.23 -8.11
N ARG A 31 6.55 11.38 -7.17
CA ARG A 31 7.79 10.62 -7.15
C ARG A 31 8.05 10.17 -5.73
N MET A 32 8.05 8.87 -5.49
CA MET A 32 8.13 8.33 -4.14
C MET A 32 8.88 7.01 -4.08
N ILE A 33 9.47 6.72 -2.92
CA ILE A 33 10.07 5.42 -2.65
C ILE A 33 9.15 4.69 -1.67
N MET A 34 8.59 3.59 -2.15
CA MET A 34 7.74 2.70 -1.37
C MET A 34 8.53 1.55 -0.78
N GLN A 35 8.22 1.18 0.46
CA GLN A 35 8.84 0.08 1.19
C GLN A 35 7.77 -0.83 1.79
N THR A 36 7.85 -2.13 1.47
CA THR A 36 7.05 -3.17 2.14
C THR A 36 7.52 -3.34 3.58
N VAL A 37 6.57 -3.46 4.51
CA VAL A 37 6.85 -3.68 5.94
C VAL A 37 6.37 -5.04 6.41
N GLY A 38 6.92 -5.55 7.51
CA GLY A 38 6.60 -6.87 8.06
C GLY A 38 5.19 -7.00 8.65
N LEU A 39 4.41 -5.91 8.78
CA LEU A 39 3.01 -5.95 9.20
C LEU A 39 2.13 -6.38 8.03
N TYR A 40 1.30 -7.42 8.22
CA TYR A 40 0.48 -7.98 7.15
C TYR A 40 -0.90 -8.43 7.63
N ASP A 41 -1.86 -8.42 6.70
CA ASP A 41 -3.14 -9.09 6.83
C ASP A 41 -3.02 -10.52 6.29
N VAL A 42 -3.97 -11.38 6.64
CA VAL A 42 -4.04 -12.75 6.13
C VAL A 42 -5.30 -12.91 5.30
N LEU A 43 -5.15 -13.38 4.07
CA LEU A 43 -6.24 -13.72 3.17
C LEU A 43 -6.25 -15.22 2.93
N THR A 44 -7.33 -15.88 3.35
CA THR A 44 -7.58 -17.30 3.04
C THR A 44 -8.62 -17.39 1.94
N MET A 45 -8.35 -18.17 0.90
CA MET A 45 -9.25 -18.35 -0.23
C MET A 45 -9.44 -19.84 -0.51
N LYS A 46 -10.69 -20.24 -0.82
CA LYS A 46 -11.07 -21.61 -1.11
C LYS A 46 -12.05 -21.66 -2.27
N LYS A 47 -11.92 -22.66 -3.17
CA LYS A 47 -12.90 -22.92 -4.22
C LYS A 47 -14.22 -23.38 -3.61
N ARG A 48 -15.33 -22.98 -4.25
CA ARG A 48 -16.69 -23.44 -3.95
C ARG A 48 -17.27 -24.13 -5.19
N LYS A 49 -18.19 -25.04 -4.98
CA LYS A 49 -18.88 -25.73 -6.09
C LYS A 49 -20.01 -24.91 -6.72
N ASP A 50 -20.52 -23.91 -5.98
CA ASP A 50 -21.46 -22.91 -6.52
C ASP A 50 -20.69 -21.78 -7.21
N ASP A 51 -21.39 -20.80 -7.79
CA ASP A 51 -20.82 -19.65 -8.49
C ASP A 51 -20.62 -18.41 -7.59
N LYS A 52 -20.91 -18.50 -6.28
CA LYS A 52 -20.94 -17.36 -5.37
C LYS A 52 -19.56 -16.93 -4.91
N ILE A 53 -19.44 -15.63 -4.65
CA ILE A 53 -18.34 -15.06 -3.88
C ILE A 53 -18.86 -14.79 -2.47
N GLU A 54 -18.32 -15.50 -1.50
CA GLU A 54 -18.63 -15.28 -0.09
C GLU A 54 -17.40 -14.75 0.62
N MET A 55 -17.54 -13.61 1.29
CA MET A 55 -16.44 -12.97 1.99
C MET A 55 -16.80 -12.73 3.46
N THR A 56 -15.84 -13.01 4.34
CA THR A 56 -15.89 -12.67 5.75
C THR A 56 -14.68 -11.83 6.15
N CYS A 57 -14.85 -11.00 7.19
CA CYS A 57 -13.78 -10.17 7.73
C CYS A 57 -13.91 -10.06 9.25
N ASN A 58 -12.77 -10.04 9.96
CA ASN A 58 -12.75 -9.85 11.41
C ASN A 58 -13.12 -8.42 11.86
N LEU A 59 -13.21 -7.46 10.95
CA LEU A 59 -13.65 -6.08 11.22
C LEU A 59 -15.05 -5.88 10.64
N SER A 60 -16.07 -5.88 11.49
CA SER A 60 -17.48 -5.81 11.10
C SER A 60 -17.89 -4.54 10.35
N PHE A 61 -17.14 -3.44 10.50
CA PHE A 61 -17.41 -2.18 9.80
C PHE A 61 -16.87 -2.16 8.37
N LEU A 62 -16.04 -3.13 7.97
CA LEU A 62 -15.58 -3.22 6.58
C LEU A 62 -16.60 -3.99 5.74
N PRO A 63 -16.91 -3.49 4.51
CA PRO A 63 -17.81 -4.20 3.63
C PRO A 63 -17.22 -5.54 3.18
N THR A 64 -18.09 -6.53 3.02
CA THR A 64 -17.76 -7.88 2.53
C THR A 64 -18.42 -8.18 1.17
N ASP A 65 -18.81 -7.15 0.46
CA ASP A 65 -19.48 -7.15 -0.84
C ASP A 65 -18.67 -6.37 -1.90
N GLU A 66 -19.30 -6.01 -3.01
CA GLU A 66 -18.70 -5.29 -4.14
C GLU A 66 -18.06 -3.92 -3.78
N ARG A 67 -18.26 -3.40 -2.60
CA ARG A 67 -17.57 -2.21 -2.09
C ARG A 67 -16.15 -2.51 -1.62
N ASN A 68 -15.81 -3.78 -1.38
CA ASN A 68 -14.48 -4.22 -0.96
C ASN A 68 -13.60 -4.55 -2.17
N LEU A 69 -12.34 -4.07 -2.17
CA LEU A 69 -11.39 -4.31 -3.26
C LEU A 69 -11.04 -5.79 -3.45
N VAL A 70 -11.06 -6.60 -2.39
CA VAL A 70 -10.85 -8.05 -2.48
C VAL A 70 -11.98 -8.70 -3.27
N TYR A 71 -13.23 -8.35 -2.94
CA TYR A 71 -14.40 -8.85 -3.66
C TYR A 71 -14.36 -8.44 -5.14
N LYS A 72 -14.05 -7.14 -5.41
CA LYS A 72 -13.91 -6.63 -6.77
C LYS A 72 -12.84 -7.38 -7.56
N ALA A 73 -11.68 -7.65 -6.96
CA ALA A 73 -10.59 -8.38 -7.59
C ALA A 73 -11.01 -9.80 -7.98
N VAL A 74 -11.65 -10.51 -7.07
CA VAL A 74 -12.16 -11.88 -7.32
C VAL A 74 -13.22 -11.87 -8.42
N LYS A 75 -14.19 -10.94 -8.35
CA LYS A 75 -15.23 -10.81 -9.36
C LYS A 75 -14.64 -10.50 -10.74
N LEU A 76 -13.70 -9.54 -10.82
CA LEU A 76 -13.04 -9.16 -12.06
C LEU A 76 -12.33 -10.35 -12.73
N ILE A 77 -11.59 -11.14 -11.95
CA ILE A 77 -10.90 -12.33 -12.48
C ILE A 77 -11.91 -13.39 -12.90
N LYS A 78 -12.96 -13.64 -12.11
CA LYS A 78 -14.03 -14.59 -12.48
C LYS A 78 -14.67 -14.20 -13.82
N ASP A 79 -15.02 -12.95 -13.99
CA ASP A 79 -15.68 -12.45 -15.19
C ASP A 79 -14.74 -12.52 -16.40
N LYS A 80 -13.48 -12.06 -16.25
CA LYS A 80 -12.48 -12.02 -17.32
C LYS A 80 -12.09 -13.40 -17.85
N TYR A 81 -11.99 -14.38 -16.94
CA TYR A 81 -11.54 -15.75 -17.29
C TYR A 81 -12.68 -16.78 -17.28
N HIS A 82 -13.94 -16.33 -17.22
CA HIS A 82 -15.14 -17.16 -17.30
C HIS A 82 -15.18 -18.30 -16.26
N ILE A 83 -14.67 -18.02 -15.03
CA ILE A 83 -14.61 -18.99 -13.95
C ILE A 83 -16.02 -19.21 -13.38
N LYS A 84 -16.50 -20.45 -13.44
CA LYS A 84 -17.84 -20.83 -12.94
C LYS A 84 -17.86 -21.15 -11.46
N ASP A 85 -16.75 -21.70 -10.94
CA ASP A 85 -16.66 -22.02 -9.52
C ASP A 85 -16.68 -20.76 -8.66
N GLY A 86 -17.33 -20.81 -7.51
CA GLY A 86 -17.32 -19.76 -6.53
C GLY A 86 -16.03 -19.71 -5.70
N VAL A 87 -15.93 -18.69 -4.87
CA VAL A 87 -14.79 -18.49 -3.97
C VAL A 87 -15.28 -18.09 -2.59
N GLU A 88 -14.84 -18.81 -1.59
CA GLU A 88 -14.94 -18.42 -0.18
C GLU A 88 -13.67 -17.67 0.23
N ILE A 89 -13.84 -16.52 0.88
CA ILE A 89 -12.77 -15.60 1.26
C ILE A 89 -12.88 -15.30 2.74
N ASN A 90 -11.80 -15.50 3.49
CA ASN A 90 -11.69 -15.01 4.84
C ASN A 90 -10.53 -14.00 4.93
N LEU A 91 -10.83 -12.76 5.31
CA LEU A 91 -9.87 -11.68 5.47
C LEU A 91 -9.66 -11.36 6.96
N SER A 92 -8.46 -11.67 7.46
CA SER A 92 -8.02 -11.30 8.81
C SER A 92 -7.16 -10.04 8.75
N LYS A 93 -7.74 -8.89 9.10
CA LYS A 93 -7.11 -7.57 9.12
C LYS A 93 -6.27 -7.34 10.36
N ARG A 94 -5.04 -6.88 10.17
CA ARG A 94 -4.09 -6.42 11.19
C ARG A 94 -3.50 -5.05 10.84
N ILE A 95 -3.37 -4.76 9.53
CA ILE A 95 -2.94 -3.44 9.06
C ILE A 95 -4.02 -2.42 9.44
N PRO A 96 -3.68 -1.34 10.14
CA PRO A 96 -4.65 -0.30 10.51
C PRO A 96 -5.37 0.26 9.28
N VAL A 97 -6.69 0.41 9.38
CA VAL A 97 -7.50 0.98 8.30
C VAL A 97 -7.27 2.50 8.22
N ALA A 98 -7.26 3.03 7.00
CA ALA A 98 -7.03 4.45 6.71
C ALA A 98 -5.73 5.01 7.33
N ALA A 99 -4.65 4.23 7.26
CA ALA A 99 -3.33 4.56 7.83
C ALA A 99 -2.28 4.94 6.77
N GLY A 100 -2.65 5.10 5.50
CA GLY A 100 -1.69 5.35 4.42
C GLY A 100 -0.79 4.16 4.07
N MET A 101 -1.08 2.97 4.64
CA MET A 101 -0.28 1.75 4.50
C MET A 101 -0.74 0.82 3.37
N ALA A 102 -1.61 1.30 2.49
CA ALA A 102 -2.18 0.56 1.36
C ALA A 102 -2.83 -0.80 1.72
N GLY A 103 -3.36 -0.98 2.95
CA GLY A 103 -3.91 -2.26 3.40
C GLY A 103 -5.00 -2.82 2.48
N GLY A 104 -5.90 -1.97 1.96
CA GLY A 104 -6.92 -2.37 0.98
C GLY A 104 -6.34 -2.83 -0.35
N SER A 105 -5.37 -2.08 -0.89
CA SER A 105 -4.67 -2.41 -2.15
C SER A 105 -3.83 -3.67 -2.00
N SER A 106 -3.20 -3.86 -0.85
CA SER A 106 -2.45 -5.08 -0.54
C SER A 106 -3.36 -6.30 -0.47
N ASN A 107 -4.54 -6.18 0.16
CA ASN A 107 -5.52 -7.27 0.17
C ASN A 107 -6.03 -7.58 -1.25
N CYS A 108 -6.25 -6.56 -2.08
CA CYS A 108 -6.60 -6.69 -3.49
C CYS A 108 -5.51 -7.45 -4.27
N ALA A 109 -4.25 -7.06 -4.11
CA ALA A 109 -3.10 -7.71 -4.73
C ALA A 109 -2.99 -9.20 -4.31
N ALA A 110 -3.20 -9.48 -3.02
CA ALA A 110 -3.26 -10.87 -2.53
C ALA A 110 -4.41 -11.64 -3.16
N ALA A 111 -5.60 -11.03 -3.33
CA ALA A 111 -6.74 -11.66 -4.00
C ALA A 111 -6.46 -11.97 -5.47
N LEU A 112 -5.82 -11.06 -6.22
CA LEU A 112 -5.40 -11.30 -7.61
C LEU A 112 -4.42 -12.47 -7.71
N LYS A 113 -3.37 -12.48 -6.88
CA LYS A 113 -2.42 -13.60 -6.79
C LYS A 113 -3.12 -14.90 -6.37
N GLY A 114 -4.04 -14.81 -5.42
CA GLY A 114 -4.81 -15.94 -4.94
C GLY A 114 -5.69 -16.56 -6.03
N MET A 115 -6.38 -15.74 -6.81
CA MET A 115 -7.17 -16.22 -7.95
C MET A 115 -6.29 -16.87 -9.01
N ASN A 116 -5.15 -16.26 -9.33
CA ASN A 116 -4.18 -16.82 -10.26
C ASN A 116 -3.72 -18.22 -9.82
N GLN A 117 -3.35 -18.37 -8.55
CA GLN A 117 -2.88 -19.65 -8.00
C GLN A 117 -4.03 -20.65 -7.82
N LEU A 118 -5.20 -20.22 -7.33
CA LEU A 118 -6.31 -21.11 -7.02
C LEU A 118 -6.91 -21.76 -8.28
N PHE A 119 -6.88 -21.03 -9.41
CA PHE A 119 -7.46 -21.47 -10.68
C PHE A 119 -6.44 -21.79 -11.77
N ASP A 120 -5.14 -21.83 -11.40
CA ASP A 120 -4.02 -22.15 -12.31
C ASP A 120 -4.06 -21.33 -13.62
N LEU A 121 -4.27 -20.00 -13.49
CA LEU A 121 -4.46 -19.13 -14.66
C LEU A 121 -3.16 -18.83 -15.42
N GLY A 122 -2.01 -19.06 -14.80
CA GLY A 122 -0.69 -18.85 -15.41
C GLY A 122 -0.34 -17.39 -15.69
N LEU A 123 -1.01 -16.43 -15.01
CA LEU A 123 -0.77 -15.00 -15.21
C LEU A 123 0.59 -14.59 -14.67
N SER A 124 1.33 -13.84 -15.47
CA SER A 124 2.58 -13.20 -15.08
C SER A 124 2.34 -12.06 -14.05
N ILE A 125 3.42 -11.63 -13.42
CA ILE A 125 3.38 -10.46 -12.51
C ILE A 125 2.91 -9.21 -13.25
N ASP A 126 3.36 -9.01 -14.49
CA ASP A 126 3.01 -7.84 -15.30
C ASP A 126 1.51 -7.83 -15.65
N GLU A 127 0.96 -8.97 -16.07
CA GLU A 127 -0.48 -9.10 -16.33
C GLU A 127 -1.33 -8.87 -15.07
N LEU A 128 -0.86 -9.36 -13.92
CA LEU A 128 -1.52 -9.06 -12.64
C LEU A 128 -1.45 -7.57 -12.29
N CYS A 129 -0.36 -6.88 -12.59
CA CYS A 129 -0.21 -5.44 -12.40
C CYS A 129 -1.13 -4.64 -13.34
N GLU A 130 -1.25 -5.03 -14.61
CA GLU A 130 -2.18 -4.43 -15.56
C GLU A 130 -3.64 -4.56 -15.10
N ILE A 131 -4.01 -5.70 -14.55
CA ILE A 131 -5.33 -5.88 -13.94
C ILE A 131 -5.43 -5.03 -12.67
N GLY A 132 -4.40 -5.06 -11.83
CA GLY A 132 -4.36 -4.43 -10.53
C GLY A 132 -4.52 -2.91 -10.57
N VAL A 133 -3.91 -2.24 -11.55
CA VAL A 133 -3.99 -0.78 -11.69
C VAL A 133 -5.43 -0.30 -11.94
N THR A 134 -6.28 -1.11 -12.56
CA THR A 134 -7.70 -0.79 -12.76
C THR A 134 -8.51 -0.77 -11.45
N LEU A 135 -8.00 -1.43 -10.41
CA LEU A 135 -8.62 -1.52 -9.08
C LEU A 135 -8.05 -0.48 -8.10
N GLY A 136 -6.82 -0.02 -8.33
CA GLY A 136 -6.20 1.01 -7.51
C GLY A 136 -4.71 1.22 -7.83
N ALA A 137 -4.25 2.47 -7.72
CA ALA A 137 -2.89 2.88 -8.09
C ALA A 137 -1.78 2.15 -7.28
N ASP A 138 -2.03 1.84 -6.00
CA ASP A 138 -1.07 1.13 -5.15
C ASP A 138 -1.08 -0.40 -5.37
N VAL A 139 -2.05 -0.97 -6.12
CA VAL A 139 -2.18 -2.43 -6.30
C VAL A 139 -0.97 -3.03 -7.02
N PRO A 140 -0.46 -2.44 -8.12
CA PRO A 140 0.74 -2.95 -8.79
C PRO A 140 1.95 -3.04 -7.85
N TYR A 141 2.19 -2.00 -7.04
CA TYR A 141 3.25 -2.05 -6.03
C TYR A 141 3.03 -3.19 -5.01
N CYS A 142 1.80 -3.38 -4.52
CA CYS A 142 1.48 -4.47 -3.58
C CYS A 142 1.63 -5.86 -4.23
N ILE A 143 1.55 -5.96 -5.56
CA ILE A 143 1.88 -7.18 -6.31
C ILE A 143 3.40 -7.39 -6.33
N TRP A 144 4.18 -6.35 -6.58
CA TRP A 144 5.65 -6.41 -6.63
C TRP A 144 6.28 -6.64 -5.26
N GLY A 145 5.95 -5.76 -4.30
CA GLY A 145 6.56 -5.70 -2.97
C GLY A 145 8.02 -5.24 -2.99
N GLY A 146 8.65 -5.24 -1.81
CA GLY A 146 10.04 -4.85 -1.62
C GLY A 146 10.23 -3.33 -1.54
N THR A 147 11.36 -2.83 -2.08
CA THR A 147 11.66 -1.40 -2.23
C THR A 147 11.48 -1.02 -3.70
N ALA A 148 10.73 0.02 -3.99
CA ALA A 148 10.50 0.47 -5.37
C ALA A 148 10.39 1.99 -5.45
N LEU A 149 10.97 2.57 -6.52
CA LEU A 149 10.64 3.91 -6.97
C LEU A 149 9.31 3.85 -7.70
N SER A 150 8.41 4.74 -7.35
CA SER A 150 7.08 4.85 -7.93
C SER A 150 6.88 6.27 -8.45
N GLU A 151 6.47 6.39 -9.71
CA GLU A 151 6.30 7.62 -10.46
C GLU A 151 4.94 7.64 -11.16
N GLY A 152 4.64 8.69 -11.92
CA GLY A 152 3.33 8.90 -12.54
C GLY A 152 2.28 9.26 -11.49
N ILE A 153 1.15 8.55 -11.43
CA ILE A 153 0.18 8.65 -10.34
C ILE A 153 0.45 7.62 -9.22
N GLY A 154 1.59 6.93 -9.29
CA GLY A 154 2.01 5.87 -8.37
C GLY A 154 2.10 4.49 -9.02
N GLU A 155 1.78 4.38 -10.31
CA GLU A 155 1.69 3.11 -11.06
C GLU A 155 2.98 2.73 -11.80
N LYS A 156 3.86 3.72 -12.11
CA LYS A 156 5.12 3.46 -12.81
C LYS A 156 6.18 3.02 -11.81
N LEU A 157 6.44 1.73 -11.77
CA LEU A 157 7.33 1.11 -10.80
C LEU A 157 8.70 0.80 -11.42
N SER A 158 9.75 1.18 -10.70
CA SER A 158 11.13 0.79 -10.98
C SER A 158 11.72 0.10 -9.76
N ARG A 159 12.38 -1.05 -9.96
CA ARG A 159 13.11 -1.72 -8.89
C ARG A 159 14.32 -0.91 -8.49
N VAL A 160 14.52 -0.79 -7.19
CA VAL A 160 15.68 -0.15 -6.59
C VAL A 160 16.33 -1.10 -5.59
N ASP A 161 17.49 -0.73 -5.10
CA ASP A 161 18.18 -1.52 -4.08
C ASP A 161 17.30 -1.68 -2.82
N ALA A 162 17.30 -2.88 -2.27
CA ALA A 162 16.50 -3.19 -1.10
C ALA A 162 16.96 -2.37 0.11
N MET A 163 16.00 -1.87 0.89
CA MET A 163 16.29 -1.24 2.17
C MET A 163 17.08 -2.20 3.07
N PRO A 164 18.06 -1.72 3.85
CA PRO A 164 18.72 -2.54 4.88
C PRO A 164 17.71 -3.08 5.90
N ASP A 165 17.99 -4.25 6.46
CA ASP A 165 17.18 -4.83 7.52
C ASP A 165 17.14 -3.91 8.74
N CYS A 166 15.92 -3.56 9.17
CA CYS A 166 15.70 -2.68 10.30
C CYS A 166 14.34 -2.91 10.95
N TYR A 167 14.18 -2.41 12.16
CA TYR A 167 12.88 -2.32 12.81
C TYR A 167 12.18 -1.02 12.42
N ILE A 168 10.88 -1.11 12.12
CA ILE A 168 10.05 0.05 11.78
C ILE A 168 8.97 0.19 12.85
N LEU A 169 9.04 1.28 13.63
CA LEU A 169 8.00 1.64 14.58
C LEU A 169 6.92 2.48 13.87
N ILE A 170 5.68 2.02 13.92
CA ILE A 170 4.53 2.69 13.32
C ILE A 170 3.61 3.17 14.43
N ALA A 171 3.38 4.47 14.50
CA ALA A 171 2.41 5.07 15.40
C ALA A 171 1.27 5.72 14.60
N LYS A 172 0.05 5.21 14.78
CA LYS A 172 -1.16 5.74 14.14
C LYS A 172 -2.12 6.25 15.21
N PRO A 173 -2.39 7.57 15.28
CA PRO A 173 -3.43 8.11 16.15
C PRO A 173 -4.82 7.65 15.70
N GLY A 174 -5.81 7.74 16.59
CA GLY A 174 -7.20 7.30 16.34
C GLY A 174 -7.99 8.18 15.35
N ILE A 175 -7.33 8.77 14.36
CA ILE A 175 -7.93 9.61 13.32
C ILE A 175 -7.96 8.88 11.99
N SER A 176 -8.85 9.31 11.09
CA SER A 176 -8.89 8.85 9.69
C SER A 176 -8.60 10.03 8.78
N VAL A 177 -7.58 9.88 7.91
CA VAL A 177 -7.18 10.91 6.96
C VAL A 177 -7.55 10.45 5.55
N SER A 178 -8.33 11.24 4.85
CA SER A 178 -8.69 10.97 3.45
C SER A 178 -7.54 11.40 2.53
N THR A 179 -6.98 10.47 1.77
CA THR A 179 -5.95 10.76 0.76
C THR A 179 -6.45 11.79 -0.26
N ALA A 180 -7.70 11.66 -0.73
CA ALA A 180 -8.29 12.61 -1.66
C ALA A 180 -8.38 14.03 -1.07
N PHE A 181 -8.74 14.16 0.21
CA PHE A 181 -8.74 15.44 0.92
C PHE A 181 -7.34 16.06 0.95
N VAL A 182 -6.32 15.27 1.28
CA VAL A 182 -4.94 15.76 1.38
C VAL A 182 -4.44 16.28 0.03
N TYR A 183 -4.59 15.50 -1.05
CA TYR A 183 -4.19 15.93 -2.38
C TYR A 183 -4.96 17.15 -2.87
N LYS A 184 -6.25 17.26 -2.56
CA LYS A 184 -7.09 18.42 -2.94
C LYS A 184 -6.63 19.71 -2.26
N ASN A 185 -6.10 19.63 -1.04
CA ASN A 185 -5.69 20.78 -0.23
C ASN A 185 -4.17 21.02 -0.27
N LEU A 186 -3.43 20.28 -1.09
CA LEU A 186 -2.00 20.49 -1.28
C LEU A 186 -1.76 21.74 -2.12
N ASP A 187 -1.04 22.71 -1.54
CA ASP A 187 -0.63 23.95 -2.21
C ASP A 187 0.80 23.75 -2.74
N LEU A 188 0.91 23.27 -3.98
CA LEU A 188 2.19 22.99 -4.61
C LEU A 188 3.10 24.22 -4.74
N PRO A 189 2.61 25.41 -5.15
CA PRO A 189 3.44 26.63 -5.20
C PRO A 189 3.99 27.06 -3.85
N ALA A 190 3.35 26.70 -2.75
CA ALA A 190 3.78 27.05 -1.40
C ALA A 190 4.75 26.02 -0.78
N LEU A 191 5.08 24.94 -1.49
CA LEU A 191 6.07 23.98 -1.01
C LEU A 191 7.47 24.62 -1.02
N SER A 192 8.02 24.81 0.16
CA SER A 192 9.36 25.38 0.32
C SER A 192 10.48 24.35 0.21
N LYS A 193 10.15 23.06 0.29
CA LYS A 193 11.08 21.94 0.30
C LYS A 193 10.49 20.71 -0.37
N HIS A 194 11.31 20.00 -1.13
CA HIS A 194 11.00 18.72 -1.74
C HIS A 194 11.88 17.62 -1.16
N PRO A 195 11.36 16.40 -0.99
CA PRO A 195 12.13 15.24 -0.58
C PRO A 195 13.33 14.97 -1.50
N ASP A 196 14.47 14.68 -0.91
CA ASP A 196 15.68 14.26 -1.63
C ASP A 196 15.59 12.80 -2.05
N ILE A 197 14.76 12.54 -3.07
CA ILE A 197 14.53 11.18 -3.58
C ILE A 197 15.80 10.58 -4.19
N ASP A 198 16.59 11.39 -4.90
CA ASP A 198 17.82 10.92 -5.54
C ASP A 198 18.89 10.55 -4.51
N GLY A 199 19.12 11.40 -3.51
CA GLY A 199 20.03 11.07 -2.42
C GLY A 199 19.55 9.88 -1.58
N MET A 200 18.22 9.65 -1.46
CA MET A 200 17.67 8.45 -0.82
C MET A 200 17.98 7.19 -1.65
N LEU A 201 17.88 7.25 -2.97
CA LEU A 201 18.26 6.15 -3.87
C LEU A 201 19.74 5.78 -3.73
N GLU A 202 20.62 6.78 -3.61
CA GLU A 202 22.05 6.55 -3.34
C GLU A 202 22.27 5.88 -2.00
N CYS A 203 21.60 6.36 -0.92
CA CYS A 203 21.68 5.72 0.39
C CYS A 203 21.17 4.26 0.39
N LEU A 204 20.13 3.96 -0.38
CA LEU A 204 19.64 2.57 -0.56
C LEU A 204 20.73 1.69 -1.23
N LYS A 205 21.36 2.20 -2.28
CA LYS A 205 22.45 1.50 -2.98
C LYS A 205 23.64 1.23 -2.06
N GLU A 206 24.00 2.20 -1.22
CA GLU A 206 25.10 2.10 -0.26
C GLU A 206 24.74 1.35 1.03
N LYS A 207 23.47 0.98 1.21
CA LYS A 207 22.94 0.38 2.45
C LYS A 207 23.10 1.30 3.66
N ASP A 208 23.13 2.61 3.45
CA ASP A 208 23.25 3.61 4.51
C ASP A 208 21.89 3.88 5.17
N LEU A 209 21.56 3.12 6.21
CA LEU A 209 20.33 3.29 6.98
C LEU A 209 20.24 4.68 7.61
N THR A 210 21.34 5.24 8.08
CA THR A 210 21.36 6.57 8.68
C THR A 210 21.03 7.65 7.64
N GLY A 211 21.65 7.56 6.47
CA GLY A 211 21.36 8.45 5.35
C GLY A 211 19.90 8.36 4.89
N ILE A 212 19.30 7.16 4.85
CA ILE A 212 17.88 6.96 4.57
C ILE A 212 17.01 7.66 5.63
N CYS A 213 17.30 7.42 6.93
CA CYS A 213 16.53 8.02 8.02
C CYS A 213 16.56 9.55 8.00
N ASN A 214 17.69 10.14 7.65
CA ASN A 214 17.85 11.59 7.57
C ASN A 214 17.10 12.24 6.38
N ARG A 215 16.65 11.42 5.40
CA ARG A 215 15.92 11.86 4.20
C ARG A 215 14.45 11.49 4.21
N LEU A 216 13.94 10.89 5.30
CA LEU A 216 12.52 10.58 5.43
C LEU A 216 11.69 11.87 5.37
N GLU A 217 10.93 12.05 4.30
CA GLU A 217 10.12 13.25 4.09
C GLU A 217 8.90 12.96 3.22
N ASN A 218 7.77 13.62 3.53
CA ASN A 218 6.53 13.46 2.79
C ASN A 218 5.84 14.82 2.67
N VAL A 219 5.74 15.36 1.45
CA VAL A 219 5.12 16.68 1.21
C VAL A 219 3.66 16.75 1.65
N LEU A 220 2.96 15.62 1.71
CA LEU A 220 1.57 15.57 2.18
C LEU A 220 1.42 15.92 3.67
N GLU A 221 2.51 15.88 4.44
CA GLU A 221 2.54 16.32 5.84
C GLU A 221 2.24 17.82 5.98
N THR A 222 2.53 18.62 4.99
CA THR A 222 2.23 20.05 4.98
C THR A 222 0.74 20.35 5.09
N VAL A 223 -0.10 19.42 4.63
CA VAL A 223 -1.56 19.47 4.80
C VAL A 223 -1.98 18.75 6.08
N THR A 224 -1.50 17.52 6.27
CA THR A 224 -2.02 16.66 7.35
C THR A 224 -1.67 17.15 8.75
N ILE A 225 -0.50 17.77 8.95
CA ILE A 225 -0.11 18.32 10.24
C ILE A 225 -0.95 19.56 10.60
N LYS A 226 -1.28 20.39 9.61
CA LYS A 226 -2.15 21.56 9.84
C LYS A 226 -3.57 21.14 10.25
N GLU A 227 -4.11 20.15 9.54
CA GLU A 227 -5.47 19.65 9.78
C GLU A 227 -5.56 18.80 11.06
N TYR A 228 -4.52 18.02 11.34
CA TYR A 228 -4.46 17.08 12.46
C TYR A 228 -3.20 17.29 13.31
N PRO A 229 -3.15 18.28 14.21
CA PRO A 229 -1.94 18.60 15.00
C PRO A 229 -1.43 17.47 15.90
N ILE A 230 -2.25 16.44 16.14
CA ILE A 230 -1.84 15.22 16.86
C ILE A 230 -0.71 14.49 16.13
N ILE A 231 -0.63 14.58 14.79
CA ILE A 231 0.43 13.96 13.99
C ILE A 231 1.78 14.57 14.38
N GLU A 232 1.87 15.87 14.48
CA GLU A 232 3.10 16.55 14.89
C GLU A 232 3.54 16.16 16.32
N LYS A 233 2.58 16.05 17.24
CA LYS A 233 2.87 15.58 18.59
C LYS A 233 3.45 14.17 18.61
N VAL A 234 2.87 13.25 17.83
CA VAL A 234 3.37 11.88 17.69
C VAL A 234 4.78 11.88 17.09
N LYS A 235 5.03 12.65 16.03
CA LYS A 235 6.38 12.79 15.41
C LYS A 235 7.42 13.27 16.43
N LYS A 236 7.11 14.31 17.21
CA LYS A 236 8.00 14.83 18.24
C LYS A 236 8.34 13.77 19.30
N HIS A 237 7.35 13.00 19.75
CA HIS A 237 7.61 11.90 20.71
C HIS A 237 8.47 10.78 20.10
N LEU A 238 8.24 10.40 18.86
CA LEU A 238 9.07 9.40 18.19
C LEU A 238 10.53 9.87 18.03
N CYS A 239 10.76 11.14 17.68
CA CYS A 239 12.11 11.71 17.63
C CYS A 239 12.82 11.65 18.99
N LEU A 240 12.11 11.91 20.10
CA LEU A 240 12.69 11.82 21.44
C LEU A 240 13.10 10.38 21.82
N LEU A 241 12.34 9.37 21.39
CA LEU A 241 12.69 7.97 21.60
C LEU A 241 13.97 7.57 20.86
N TYR A 242 14.22 8.16 19.70
CA TYR A 242 15.41 7.87 18.89
C TYR A 242 16.67 8.57 19.40
N THR A 243 16.51 9.71 20.08
CA THR A 243 17.62 10.52 20.62
C THR A 243 17.98 10.21 22.06
N SER A 244 17.18 9.41 22.77
CA SER A 244 17.52 8.97 24.12
C SER A 244 18.50 7.81 24.06
N PRO A 245 19.67 7.88 24.74
CA PRO A 245 20.52 6.71 24.91
C PRO A 245 19.68 5.64 25.62
N SER A 246 19.74 4.42 25.11
CA SER A 246 19.13 3.26 25.78
C SER A 246 19.74 3.14 27.18
N PRO A 247 18.94 2.92 28.25
CA PRO A 247 19.47 2.69 29.57
C PRO A 247 20.33 1.43 29.63
#